data_4c00edc5e99a79c89936588648b6d61e
#
_entry.id   4c00edc5e99a79c89936588648b6d61e
#
_cell.length_a   1.000
_cell.length_b   1.000
_cell.length_c   1.000
_cell.angle_alpha   90.00
_cell.angle_beta   90.00
_cell.angle_gamma   90.00
#
_symmetry.space_group_name_H-M   'P 1'
#
loop_
_entity.id
_entity.type
_entity.pdbx_description
1 polymer ?
#
loop_
_entity_poly.entity_id
_entity_poly.type
_entity_poly.pdbx_seq_one_letter_code
_entity_poly.pdbx_strand_id
1 'polypeptide(L)'
;VPKWMSDEYPDITDSANLNKYADLFKNSESGDKGAWHEGPPGYTTIGEKMIAANGLNYKAINTGSEAALMTGFSEAQKNKTAFLGYWYTPQYFNAQVELARINFPANDWADPAQASGKTDYPATPLMKLATKKLIDSGSPFATLIQNFQWTNEDQNSVAADIEGGTDAVAAAQKWIDANPDKVKAWLG
;
A
#
# COMPACT_ATOMS: atom_id res chain seq x y z
N VAL A 1 4.46 3.55 8.90
CA VAL A 1 5.72 3.46 9.66
C VAL A 1 6.17 2.01 9.77
N PRO A 2 7.47 1.72 10.00
CA PRO A 2 7.94 0.38 10.35
C PRO A 2 7.22 -0.15 11.60
N LYS A 3 6.94 -1.46 11.64
CA LYS A 3 6.19 -2.11 12.72
C LYS A 3 6.77 -1.86 14.12
N TRP A 4 8.11 -1.85 14.24
CA TRP A 4 8.77 -1.60 15.53
C TRP A 4 8.35 -0.26 16.17
N MET A 5 8.01 0.76 15.35
CA MET A 5 7.58 2.06 15.88
C MET A 5 6.21 1.97 16.57
N SER A 6 5.28 1.20 16.01
CA SER A 6 3.98 0.99 16.66
C SER A 6 4.07 0.09 17.90
N ASP A 7 5.09 -0.75 17.99
CA ASP A 7 5.34 -1.58 19.17
C ASP A 7 5.92 -0.74 20.33
N GLU A 8 6.80 0.20 20.01
CA GLU A 8 7.41 1.09 20.99
C GLU A 8 6.53 2.30 21.33
N TYR A 9 5.79 2.81 20.37
CA TYR A 9 4.89 3.98 20.47
C TYR A 9 3.48 3.63 19.97
N PRO A 10 2.66 2.90 20.76
CA PRO A 10 1.38 2.37 20.27
C PRO A 10 0.40 3.44 19.76
N ASP A 11 0.44 4.64 20.35
CA ASP A 11 -0.44 5.74 19.94
C ASP A 11 0.02 6.49 18.67
N ILE A 12 1.19 6.13 18.10
CA ILE A 12 1.67 6.68 16.82
C ILE A 12 0.75 6.31 15.64
N THR A 13 0.00 5.22 15.78
CA THR A 13 -0.94 4.76 14.75
C THR A 13 -2.20 5.62 14.61
N ASP A 14 -2.42 6.58 15.49
CA ASP A 14 -3.46 7.60 15.38
C ASP A 14 -2.85 8.91 14.86
N SER A 15 -3.33 9.39 13.72
CA SER A 15 -2.85 10.62 13.07
C SER A 15 -2.91 11.86 13.98
N ALA A 16 -3.83 11.91 14.95
CA ALA A 16 -3.93 12.99 15.91
C ALA A 16 -2.69 13.13 16.80
N ASN A 17 -1.91 12.06 16.95
CA ASN A 17 -0.70 12.02 17.77
C ASN A 17 0.60 12.29 16.99
N LEU A 18 0.55 12.36 15.65
CA LEU A 18 1.75 12.46 14.82
C LEU A 18 2.68 13.61 15.22
N ASN A 19 2.14 14.75 15.62
CA ASN A 19 2.96 15.90 16.03
C ASN A 19 3.82 15.63 17.27
N LYS A 20 3.47 14.69 18.13
CA LYS A 20 4.30 14.28 19.28
C LYS A 20 5.61 13.66 18.82
N TYR A 21 5.62 13.07 17.63
CA TYR A 21 6.71 12.27 17.09
C TYR A 21 7.46 12.95 15.95
N ALA A 22 7.07 14.17 15.57
CA ALA A 22 7.66 14.88 14.42
C ALA A 22 9.20 14.93 14.49
N ASP A 23 9.76 15.12 15.69
CA ASP A 23 11.21 15.19 15.90
C ASP A 23 11.94 13.88 15.59
N LEU A 24 11.29 12.72 15.74
CA LEU A 24 11.88 11.42 15.42
C LEU A 24 12.09 11.25 13.91
N PHE A 25 11.29 11.92 13.11
CA PHE A 25 11.28 11.80 11.64
C PHE A 25 12.12 12.88 10.94
N LYS A 26 12.81 13.76 11.67
CA LYS A 26 13.66 14.79 11.07
C LYS A 26 14.83 14.19 10.31
N ASN A 27 15.12 14.77 9.15
CA ASN A 27 16.30 14.44 8.36
C ASN A 27 16.86 15.70 7.67
N SER A 28 17.94 15.54 6.89
CA SER A 28 18.58 16.67 6.19
C SER A 28 17.68 17.36 5.16
N GLU A 29 16.69 16.66 4.60
CA GLU A 29 15.77 17.21 3.60
C GLU A 29 14.57 17.91 4.23
N SER A 30 14.11 17.44 5.39
CA SER A 30 12.96 18.01 6.10
C SER A 30 13.32 19.21 6.98
N GLY A 31 14.58 19.36 7.37
CA GLY A 31 15.04 20.41 8.27
C GLY A 31 14.43 20.27 9.66
N ASP A 32 13.75 21.31 10.13
CA ASP A 32 13.12 21.34 11.47
C ASP A 32 11.78 20.62 11.54
N LYS A 33 11.31 20.03 10.43
CA LYS A 33 10.05 19.29 10.35
C LYS A 33 10.29 17.78 10.24
N GLY A 34 9.32 16.97 10.64
CA GLY A 34 9.34 15.55 10.37
C GLY A 34 9.29 15.27 8.86
N ALA A 35 10.05 14.29 8.39
CA ALA A 35 10.00 13.85 7.00
C ALA A 35 8.78 12.94 6.76
N TRP A 36 7.97 13.28 5.78
CA TRP A 36 6.89 12.45 5.26
C TRP A 36 7.23 12.08 3.82
N HIS A 37 7.61 10.82 3.59
CA HIS A 37 8.03 10.36 2.28
C HIS A 37 6.83 10.01 1.41
N GLU A 38 6.68 10.72 0.31
CA GLU A 38 5.65 10.52 -0.70
C GLU A 38 6.10 9.48 -1.74
N GLY A 39 5.11 8.95 -2.49
CA GLY A 39 5.39 8.12 -3.64
C GLY A 39 6.17 8.84 -4.75
N PRO A 40 6.68 8.09 -5.74
CA PRO A 40 7.37 8.69 -6.87
C PRO A 40 6.44 9.60 -7.70
N PRO A 41 7.01 10.48 -8.53
CA PRO A 41 6.23 11.27 -9.47
C PRO A 41 5.31 10.38 -10.31
N GLY A 42 4.03 10.75 -10.39
CA GLY A 42 2.99 9.96 -11.08
C GLY A 42 2.10 9.14 -10.15
N TYR A 43 2.46 8.96 -8.89
CA TYR A 43 1.53 8.44 -7.88
C TYR A 43 0.53 9.54 -7.48
N THR A 44 -0.72 9.13 -7.27
CA THR A 44 -1.76 10.04 -6.78
C THR A 44 -1.69 10.12 -5.26
N THR A 45 -0.70 10.84 -4.73
CA THR A 45 -0.56 11.08 -3.29
C THR A 45 -1.07 12.46 -2.92
N ILE A 46 -1.54 12.62 -1.69
CA ILE A 46 -2.11 13.86 -1.15
C ILE A 46 -1.45 14.29 0.16
N GLY A 47 -0.23 13.81 0.44
CA GLY A 47 0.45 14.07 1.72
C GLY A 47 0.63 15.54 2.04
N GLU A 48 0.95 16.39 1.07
CA GLU A 48 1.01 17.84 1.31
C GLU A 48 -0.33 18.41 1.81
N LYS A 49 -1.45 17.97 1.20
CA LYS A 49 -2.79 18.36 1.65
C LYS A 49 -3.08 17.82 3.05
N MET A 50 -2.70 16.57 3.34
CA MET A 50 -2.90 15.95 4.64
C MET A 50 -2.09 16.66 5.73
N ILE A 51 -0.84 16.99 5.47
CA ILE A 51 0.02 17.75 6.37
C ILE A 51 -0.62 19.12 6.69
N ALA A 52 -1.02 19.85 5.66
CA ALA A 52 -1.59 21.19 5.83
C ALA A 52 -2.95 21.17 6.55
N ALA A 53 -3.85 20.26 6.15
CA ALA A 53 -5.21 20.22 6.68
C ALA A 53 -5.29 19.73 8.14
N ASN A 54 -4.32 18.93 8.58
CA ASN A 54 -4.23 18.41 9.96
C ASN A 54 -3.23 19.20 10.83
N GLY A 55 -2.63 20.27 10.31
CA GLY A 55 -1.66 21.09 11.06
C GLY A 55 -0.44 20.28 11.52
N LEU A 56 0.03 19.35 10.70
CA LEU A 56 1.15 18.48 11.04
C LEU A 56 2.49 19.22 10.85
N ASN A 57 3.40 19.05 11.81
CA ASN A 57 4.75 19.59 11.72
C ASN A 57 5.67 18.69 10.87
N TYR A 58 5.24 18.43 9.64
CA TYR A 58 5.92 17.57 8.69
C TYR A 58 6.17 18.29 7.36
N LYS A 59 7.07 17.74 6.57
CA LYS A 59 7.35 18.15 5.19
C LYS A 59 7.24 16.94 4.28
N ALA A 60 6.45 17.06 3.23
CA ALA A 60 6.38 16.04 2.18
C ALA A 60 7.69 16.03 1.38
N ILE A 61 8.23 14.84 1.16
CA ILE A 61 9.47 14.58 0.42
C ILE A 61 9.17 13.54 -0.64
N ASN A 62 9.31 13.88 -1.89
CA ASN A 62 9.13 12.93 -2.99
C ASN A 62 10.33 11.99 -3.07
N THR A 63 10.04 10.69 -2.99
CA THR A 63 11.06 9.67 -3.18
C THR A 63 11.23 9.35 -4.64
N GLY A 64 12.13 9.57 -5.40
CA GLY A 64 12.28 9.38 -6.85
C GLY A 64 11.71 8.07 -7.43
N SER A 65 11.53 7.01 -6.63
CA SER A 65 11.00 5.71 -7.06
C SER A 65 10.32 4.95 -5.91
N GLU A 66 9.47 3.97 -6.27
CA GLU A 66 8.91 3.01 -5.31
C GLU A 66 10.02 2.20 -4.61
N ALA A 67 11.04 1.79 -5.34
CA ALA A 67 12.18 1.09 -4.77
C ALA A 67 12.89 1.89 -3.66
N ALA A 68 12.94 3.22 -3.77
CA ALA A 68 13.50 4.08 -2.73
C ALA A 68 12.64 4.07 -1.45
N LEU A 69 11.30 4.06 -1.58
CA LEU A 69 10.40 3.87 -0.42
C LEU A 69 10.61 2.52 0.25
N MET A 70 10.68 1.44 -0.53
CA MET A 70 10.91 0.08 -0.03
C MET A 70 12.23 -0.02 0.72
N THR A 71 13.30 0.55 0.15
CA THR A 71 14.60 0.63 0.81
C THR A 71 14.51 1.39 2.12
N GLY A 72 13.88 2.56 2.13
CA GLY A 72 13.69 3.37 3.34
C GLY A 72 12.96 2.59 4.44
N PHE A 73 11.85 1.93 4.13
CA PHE A 73 11.13 1.09 5.09
C PHE A 73 11.95 -0.10 5.58
N SER A 74 12.66 -0.81 4.65
CA SER A 74 13.48 -1.97 4.99
C SER A 74 14.61 -1.61 5.96
N GLU A 75 15.35 -0.54 5.64
CA GLU A 75 16.44 -0.06 6.48
C GLU A 75 15.94 0.44 7.82
N ALA A 76 14.82 1.17 7.83
CA ALA A 76 14.21 1.67 9.04
C ALA A 76 13.72 0.55 9.96
N GLN A 77 13.13 -0.51 9.40
CA GLN A 77 12.72 -1.70 10.15
C GLN A 77 13.94 -2.43 10.73
N LYS A 78 14.98 -2.62 9.91
CA LYS A 78 16.22 -3.33 10.31
C LYS A 78 17.01 -2.59 11.38
N ASN A 79 17.19 -1.28 11.19
CA ASN A 79 18.08 -0.45 12.02
C ASN A 79 17.35 0.24 13.17
N LYS A 80 16.03 0.04 13.29
CA LYS A 80 15.15 0.75 14.25
C LYS A 80 15.32 2.27 14.17
N THR A 81 15.33 2.80 12.95
CA THR A 81 15.27 4.24 12.67
C THR A 81 13.86 4.65 12.28
N ALA A 82 13.47 5.88 12.61
CA ALA A 82 12.14 6.37 12.28
C ALA A 82 12.00 6.62 10.77
N PHE A 83 10.90 6.14 10.19
CA PHE A 83 10.53 6.39 8.80
C PHE A 83 9.01 6.47 8.68
N LEU A 84 8.50 7.54 8.09
CA LEU A 84 7.10 7.74 7.77
C LEU A 84 6.96 7.93 6.27
N GLY A 85 6.15 7.13 5.62
CA GLY A 85 5.97 7.22 4.17
C GLY A 85 4.62 6.74 3.68
N TYR A 86 4.29 7.14 2.46
CA TYR A 86 3.16 6.59 1.71
C TYR A 86 3.40 5.11 1.41
N TRP A 87 2.39 4.28 1.66
CA TRP A 87 2.42 2.89 1.25
C TRP A 87 1.00 2.38 0.98
N TYR A 88 0.90 1.23 0.33
CA TYR A 88 -0.38 0.68 -0.10
C TYR A 88 -0.38 -0.85 -0.12
N THR A 89 -1.56 -1.42 -0.26
CA THR A 89 -1.78 -2.85 -0.45
C THR A 89 -2.81 -3.06 -1.57
N PRO A 90 -2.69 -4.14 -2.38
CA PRO A 90 -1.66 -5.19 -2.32
C PRO A 90 -0.33 -4.76 -2.93
N GLN A 91 0.77 -5.24 -2.35
CA GLN A 91 2.14 -5.08 -2.87
C GLN A 91 3.02 -6.16 -2.22
N TYR A 92 3.89 -6.83 -3.00
CA TYR A 92 4.69 -7.99 -2.52
C TYR A 92 5.56 -7.64 -1.30
N PHE A 93 6.01 -6.42 -1.19
CA PHE A 93 6.82 -5.92 -0.08
C PHE A 93 6.12 -6.08 1.27
N ASN A 94 4.80 -6.08 1.31
CA ASN A 94 4.03 -6.32 2.53
C ASN A 94 4.22 -7.74 3.10
N ALA A 95 4.69 -8.68 2.29
CA ALA A 95 5.08 -10.01 2.74
C ALA A 95 6.51 -10.09 3.28
N GLN A 96 7.34 -9.07 3.03
CA GLN A 96 8.76 -9.04 3.41
C GLN A 96 9.04 -8.14 4.61
N VAL A 97 8.31 -7.04 4.73
CA VAL A 97 8.53 -6.03 5.78
C VAL A 97 7.20 -5.68 6.46
N GLU A 98 7.15 -5.87 7.76
CA GLU A 98 5.99 -5.49 8.56
C GLU A 98 5.92 -3.98 8.76
N LEU A 99 4.79 -3.41 8.34
CA LEU A 99 4.49 -1.99 8.49
C LEU A 99 3.24 -1.79 9.37
N ALA A 100 3.22 -0.70 10.11
CA ALA A 100 2.05 -0.24 10.84
C ALA A 100 1.44 0.96 10.12
N ARG A 101 0.12 0.91 9.94
CA ARG A 101 -0.63 2.00 9.33
C ARG A 101 -0.88 3.12 10.34
N ILE A 102 -0.76 4.36 9.89
CA ILE A 102 -1.28 5.53 10.58
C ILE A 102 -2.74 5.72 10.13
N ASN A 103 -3.66 5.75 11.09
CA ASN A 103 -5.08 5.88 10.81
C ASN A 103 -5.50 7.35 10.86
N PHE A 104 -6.03 7.82 9.76
CA PHE A 104 -6.70 9.12 9.65
C PHE A 104 -8.22 8.95 9.79
N PRO A 105 -8.99 10.02 10.02
CA PRO A 105 -10.45 9.95 9.98
C PRO A 105 -10.95 9.30 8.69
N ALA A 106 -12.14 8.69 8.74
CA ALA A 106 -12.71 7.98 7.60
C ALA A 106 -12.75 8.86 6.34
N ASN A 107 -12.50 8.24 5.21
CA ASN A 107 -12.46 8.90 3.91
C ASN A 107 -13.76 9.66 3.58
N ASP A 108 -13.62 10.87 3.02
CA ASP A 108 -14.71 11.76 2.61
C ASP A 108 -14.67 12.17 1.12
N TRP A 109 -13.85 11.50 0.32
CA TRP A 109 -13.65 11.83 -1.10
C TRP A 109 -13.49 10.58 -1.97
N ALA A 110 -13.87 10.71 -3.24
CA ALA A 110 -13.66 9.67 -4.26
C ALA A 110 -12.63 10.12 -5.32
N ASP A 111 -12.54 11.43 -5.55
CA ASP A 111 -11.58 12.05 -6.49
C ASP A 111 -10.48 12.75 -5.68
N PRO A 112 -9.19 12.41 -5.88
CA PRO A 112 -8.06 13.06 -5.20
C PRO A 112 -8.02 14.58 -5.35
N ALA A 113 -8.56 15.12 -6.46
CA ALA A 113 -8.65 16.56 -6.66
C ALA A 113 -9.57 17.23 -5.63
N GLN A 114 -10.58 16.49 -5.14
CA GLN A 114 -11.57 16.96 -4.17
C GLN A 114 -11.19 16.64 -2.72
N ALA A 115 -10.09 15.90 -2.50
CA ALA A 115 -9.64 15.54 -1.16
C ALA A 115 -9.43 16.77 -0.28
N SER A 116 -10.07 16.78 0.89
CA SER A 116 -9.89 17.84 1.89
C SER A 116 -8.48 17.79 2.53
N GLY A 117 -7.83 16.63 2.51
CA GLY A 117 -6.61 16.31 3.23
C GLY A 117 -6.83 15.95 4.69
N LYS A 118 -8.04 16.08 5.23
CA LYS A 118 -8.34 15.77 6.65
C LYS A 118 -8.53 14.28 6.91
N THR A 119 -8.83 13.53 5.87
CA THR A 119 -9.27 12.14 5.94
C THR A 119 -8.31 11.20 5.23
N ASP A 120 -8.49 9.92 5.47
CA ASP A 120 -7.72 8.85 4.85
C ASP A 120 -8.00 8.72 3.34
N TYR A 121 -7.20 7.92 2.67
CA TYR A 121 -7.43 7.48 1.30
C TYR A 121 -8.68 6.59 1.21
N PRO A 122 -9.42 6.62 0.09
CA PRO A 122 -10.54 5.70 -0.12
C PRO A 122 -10.03 4.26 -0.24
N ALA A 123 -10.84 3.32 0.23
CA ALA A 123 -10.66 1.93 -0.15
C ALA A 123 -10.97 1.78 -1.64
N THR A 124 -9.97 1.46 -2.44
CA THR A 124 -10.14 1.32 -3.90
C THR A 124 -10.13 -0.16 -4.26
N PRO A 125 -11.28 -0.75 -4.65
CA PRO A 125 -11.33 -2.13 -5.06
C PRO A 125 -10.57 -2.32 -6.38
N LEU A 126 -9.73 -3.36 -6.45
CA LEU A 126 -9.14 -3.78 -7.70
C LEU A 126 -10.20 -4.52 -8.55
N MET A 127 -10.38 -4.08 -9.77
CA MET A 127 -11.41 -4.59 -10.66
C MET A 127 -10.82 -5.29 -11.88
N LYS A 128 -11.60 -6.20 -12.43
CA LYS A 128 -11.29 -6.86 -13.72
C LYS A 128 -12.02 -6.12 -14.85
N LEU A 129 -11.35 -5.95 -15.96
CA LEU A 129 -11.94 -5.39 -17.17
C LEU A 129 -11.99 -6.47 -18.26
N ALA A 130 -13.16 -6.61 -18.86
CA ALA A 130 -13.37 -7.53 -19.97
C ALA A 130 -14.24 -6.87 -21.05
N THR A 131 -14.03 -7.23 -22.32
CA THR A 131 -14.89 -6.74 -23.39
C THR A 131 -16.29 -7.31 -23.25
N LYS A 132 -17.31 -6.51 -23.61
CA LYS A 132 -18.69 -6.98 -23.60
C LYS A 132 -18.87 -8.24 -24.47
N LYS A 133 -18.19 -8.32 -25.61
CA LYS A 133 -18.20 -9.49 -26.49
C LYS A 133 -17.75 -10.78 -25.77
N LEU A 134 -16.71 -10.69 -24.91
CA LEU A 134 -16.26 -11.85 -24.12
C LEU A 134 -17.32 -12.25 -23.11
N ILE A 135 -17.87 -11.29 -22.37
CA ILE A 135 -18.88 -11.58 -21.35
C ILE A 135 -20.13 -12.19 -21.97
N ASP A 136 -20.63 -11.64 -23.09
CA ASP A 136 -21.80 -12.14 -23.79
C ASP A 136 -21.58 -13.51 -24.48
N SER A 137 -20.35 -13.94 -24.65
CA SER A 137 -20.04 -15.22 -25.30
C SER A 137 -20.45 -16.44 -24.47
N GLY A 138 -20.64 -16.29 -23.15
CA GLY A 138 -20.91 -17.40 -22.25
C GLY A 138 -19.79 -18.45 -22.21
N SER A 139 -18.58 -18.10 -22.66
CA SER A 139 -17.46 -19.04 -22.69
C SER A 139 -16.99 -19.38 -21.26
N PRO A 140 -16.37 -20.55 -21.02
CA PRO A 140 -15.78 -20.89 -19.74
C PRO A 140 -14.78 -19.83 -19.24
N PHE A 141 -14.08 -19.15 -20.15
CA PHE A 141 -13.17 -18.07 -19.81
C PHE A 141 -13.92 -16.81 -19.31
N ALA A 142 -15.10 -16.51 -19.86
CA ALA A 142 -15.95 -15.44 -19.35
C ALA A 142 -16.41 -15.75 -17.92
N THR A 143 -16.82 -16.99 -17.64
CA THR A 143 -17.18 -17.48 -16.30
C THR A 143 -16.01 -17.32 -15.34
N LEU A 144 -14.81 -17.77 -15.71
CA LEU A 144 -13.60 -17.61 -14.91
C LEU A 144 -13.35 -16.14 -14.56
N ILE A 145 -13.35 -15.24 -15.52
CA ILE A 145 -13.10 -13.81 -15.29
C ILE A 145 -14.15 -13.19 -14.35
N GLN A 146 -15.42 -13.56 -14.50
CA GLN A 146 -16.49 -13.06 -13.61
C GLN A 146 -16.32 -13.53 -12.17
N ASN A 147 -15.99 -14.80 -11.97
CA ASN A 147 -15.91 -15.44 -10.66
C ASN A 147 -14.56 -15.23 -9.97
N PHE A 148 -13.49 -14.87 -10.70
CA PHE A 148 -12.17 -14.70 -10.14
C PHE A 148 -12.18 -13.68 -8.99
N GLN A 149 -11.70 -14.07 -7.84
CA GLN A 149 -11.56 -13.22 -6.66
C GLN A 149 -10.25 -13.57 -5.94
N TRP A 150 -9.39 -12.58 -5.83
CA TRP A 150 -8.16 -12.66 -5.04
C TRP A 150 -8.25 -11.76 -3.83
N THR A 151 -7.67 -12.22 -2.71
CA THR A 151 -7.38 -11.36 -1.56
C THR A 151 -6.05 -10.65 -1.76
N ASN A 152 -5.78 -9.64 -0.93
CA ASN A 152 -4.47 -8.99 -0.93
C ASN A 152 -3.34 -9.97 -0.61
N GLU A 153 -3.60 -10.94 0.29
CA GLU A 153 -2.65 -11.98 0.68
C GLU A 153 -2.33 -12.91 -0.48
N ASP A 154 -3.36 -13.34 -1.24
CA ASP A 154 -3.18 -14.16 -2.44
C ASP A 154 -2.25 -13.46 -3.44
N GLN A 155 -2.53 -12.19 -3.75
CA GLN A 155 -1.73 -11.40 -4.68
C GLN A 155 -0.31 -11.17 -4.16
N ASN A 156 -0.15 -10.77 -2.90
CA ASN A 156 1.16 -10.53 -2.30
C ASN A 156 2.04 -11.77 -2.32
N SER A 157 1.45 -12.96 -2.06
CA SER A 157 2.18 -14.23 -2.07
C SER A 157 2.74 -14.56 -3.46
N VAL A 158 1.91 -14.49 -4.51
CA VAL A 158 2.36 -14.75 -5.88
C VAL A 158 3.37 -13.72 -6.35
N ALA A 159 3.13 -12.44 -6.04
CA ALA A 159 4.04 -11.37 -6.39
C ALA A 159 5.41 -11.51 -5.69
N ALA A 160 5.44 -11.97 -4.43
CA ALA A 160 6.68 -12.24 -3.71
C ALA A 160 7.48 -13.41 -4.31
N ASP A 161 6.81 -14.47 -4.77
CA ASP A 161 7.46 -15.57 -5.48
C ASP A 161 8.12 -15.10 -6.79
N ILE A 162 7.42 -14.25 -7.55
CA ILE A 162 7.94 -13.68 -8.81
C ILE A 162 9.15 -12.77 -8.54
N GLU A 163 9.06 -11.90 -7.56
CA GLU A 163 10.17 -11.02 -7.17
C GLU A 163 11.38 -11.82 -6.66
N GLY A 164 11.13 -12.95 -6.00
CA GLY A 164 12.16 -13.92 -5.60
C GLY A 164 12.81 -14.69 -6.75
N GLY A 165 12.43 -14.38 -8.01
CA GLY A 165 13.01 -14.98 -9.22
C GLY A 165 12.24 -16.19 -9.78
N THR A 166 11.09 -16.53 -9.23
CA THR A 166 10.24 -17.58 -9.79
C THR A 166 9.57 -17.06 -11.06
N ASP A 167 9.59 -17.87 -12.12
CA ASP A 167 8.84 -17.56 -13.35
C ASP A 167 7.35 -17.33 -13.03
N ALA A 168 6.73 -16.33 -13.66
CA ALA A 168 5.35 -15.93 -13.36
C ALA A 168 4.32 -17.05 -13.57
N VAL A 169 4.51 -17.90 -14.59
CA VAL A 169 3.63 -19.05 -14.84
C VAL A 169 3.82 -20.10 -13.76
N ALA A 170 5.07 -20.35 -13.35
CA ALA A 170 5.37 -21.30 -12.29
C ALA A 170 4.85 -20.80 -10.92
N ALA A 171 4.96 -19.52 -10.62
CA ALA A 171 4.38 -18.91 -9.41
C ALA A 171 2.84 -19.03 -9.38
N ALA A 172 2.19 -18.74 -10.51
CA ALA A 172 0.75 -18.91 -10.66
C ALA A 172 0.33 -20.38 -10.48
N GLN A 173 1.06 -21.33 -11.09
CA GLN A 173 0.77 -22.76 -10.96
C GLN A 173 0.91 -23.24 -9.52
N LYS A 174 1.99 -22.83 -8.83
CA LYS A 174 2.20 -23.11 -7.40
C LYS A 174 1.01 -22.64 -6.56
N TRP A 175 0.51 -21.44 -6.83
CA TRP A 175 -0.63 -20.90 -6.10
C TRP A 175 -1.92 -21.69 -6.42
N ILE A 176 -2.16 -22.02 -7.68
CA ILE A 176 -3.31 -22.85 -8.15
C ILE A 176 -3.31 -24.21 -7.43
N ASP A 177 -2.17 -24.89 -7.39
CA ASP A 177 -2.03 -26.20 -6.76
C ASP A 177 -2.28 -26.15 -5.24
N ALA A 178 -1.94 -25.03 -4.61
CA ALA A 178 -2.20 -24.80 -3.18
C ALA A 178 -3.65 -24.37 -2.87
N ASN A 179 -4.44 -23.94 -3.87
CA ASN A 179 -5.78 -23.36 -3.68
C ASN A 179 -6.85 -24.01 -4.59
N PRO A 180 -6.96 -25.35 -4.65
CA PRO A 180 -7.83 -26.04 -5.60
C PRO A 180 -9.31 -25.68 -5.44
N ASP A 181 -9.79 -25.45 -4.22
CA ASP A 181 -11.19 -25.10 -3.96
C ASP A 181 -11.54 -23.71 -4.48
N LYS A 182 -10.65 -22.72 -4.33
CA LYS A 182 -10.84 -21.38 -4.90
C LYS A 182 -10.90 -21.46 -6.43
N VAL A 183 -9.96 -22.19 -7.03
CA VAL A 183 -9.89 -22.34 -8.49
C VAL A 183 -11.16 -23.04 -9.01
N LYS A 184 -11.62 -24.09 -8.35
CA LYS A 184 -12.86 -24.78 -8.71
C LYS A 184 -14.07 -23.84 -8.65
N ALA A 185 -14.16 -23.01 -7.63
CA ALA A 185 -15.26 -22.04 -7.51
C ALA A 185 -15.23 -20.98 -8.64
N TRP A 186 -14.06 -20.65 -9.19
CA TRP A 186 -13.94 -19.72 -10.32
C TRP A 186 -14.35 -20.35 -11.65
N LEU A 187 -14.17 -21.66 -11.79
CA LEU A 187 -14.53 -22.38 -13.01
C LEU A 187 -16.02 -22.69 -13.14
N GLY A 188 -16.79 -22.66 -12.05
CA GLY A 188 -18.24 -22.91 -11.99
C GLY A 188 -18.60 -24.38 -11.73
#